data_24656a85c7443d67e3138739c109065c
#
_entry.id   24656a85c7443d67e3138739c109065c
#
_cell.length_a   1.000
_cell.length_b   1.000
_cell.length_c   1.000
_cell.angle_alpha   90.00
_cell.angle_beta   90.00
_cell.angle_gamma   90.00
#
_symmetry.space_group_name_H-M   'P 1'
#
loop_
_entity.id
_entity.type
_entity.pdbx_description
1 polymer ?
#
loop_
_entity_poly.entity_id
_entity_poly.type
_entity_poly.pdbx_seq_one_letter_code
_entity_poly.pdbx_strand_id
1 'polypeptide(L)'
;HFKKLYKLTPDKFIHDMNPDARTSVYSRETPAKYEPSAVQHHFAHILSVMAGNKLDKKVLGLAFDGTGFGPDGTVWGGEFLICDAHKFERAGYFKPFTAHNYDGSVKTVSKLALSAIYDMCGKKECRKIIKNTGEKESAIILKALEAGVNTVKTSSLGRIFDIAAAMAGFEGKVSFEGEAAIFLEMNFPIDRFEFWRDEKTDDCYNIDITEYNGTVILDWKKMLEEMINDADEGVKAAEMSYKFHKGVVISSFKAAKKIAENNGLTDICLSGGVFYNRVILSNLISMFEGSGFIVHTPKYVSMGDSGISAGQCYFGLMN
;
A
#
# COMPACT_ATOMS: atom_id res chain seq x y z
N HIS A 1 19.21 19.21 14.54
CA HIS A 1 18.58 19.69 15.77
C HIS A 1 18.78 18.69 16.91
N PHE A 2 18.39 17.44 16.80
CA PHE A 2 18.53 16.39 17.85
C PHE A 2 19.98 16.16 18.30
N LYS A 3 20.96 16.17 17.38
CA LYS A 3 22.39 16.07 17.74
C LYS A 3 22.79 17.12 18.77
N LYS A 4 22.33 18.37 18.60
CA LYS A 4 22.61 19.46 19.55
C LYS A 4 21.78 19.30 20.85
N LEU A 5 20.51 18.96 20.75
CA LEU A 5 19.60 18.84 21.87
C LEU A 5 20.02 17.75 22.86
N TYR A 6 20.35 16.57 22.32
CA TYR A 6 20.73 15.41 23.13
C TYR A 6 22.26 15.22 23.25
N LYS A 7 23.06 16.12 22.66
CA LYS A 7 24.52 16.03 22.62
C LYS A 7 25.01 14.69 22.05
N LEU A 8 24.33 14.19 21.04
CA LEU A 8 24.61 12.89 20.41
C LEU A 8 25.55 13.05 19.23
N THR A 9 26.46 12.09 19.09
CA THR A 9 27.25 11.88 17.87
C THR A 9 26.89 10.50 17.32
N PRO A 10 26.08 10.41 16.26
CA PRO A 10 25.74 9.12 15.67
C PRO A 10 26.96 8.40 15.13
N ASP A 11 27.10 7.12 15.43
CA ASP A 11 28.13 6.27 14.84
C ASP A 11 27.82 5.90 13.39
N LYS A 12 26.52 5.68 13.09
CA LYS A 12 26.01 5.26 11.78
C LYS A 12 24.68 5.93 11.46
N PHE A 13 24.45 6.23 10.19
CA PHE A 13 23.16 6.65 9.69
C PHE A 13 22.47 5.50 8.94
N ILE A 14 21.20 5.27 9.25
CA ILE A 14 20.34 4.39 8.47
C ILE A 14 19.29 5.29 7.80
N HIS A 15 19.09 5.11 6.52
CA HIS A 15 18.19 5.96 5.73
C HIS A 15 17.32 5.16 4.78
N ASP A 16 16.31 5.79 4.21
CA ASP A 16 15.46 5.18 3.18
C ASP A 16 16.31 4.85 1.92
N MET A 17 15.92 3.79 1.21
CA MET A 17 16.57 3.40 -0.04
C MET A 17 16.35 4.43 -1.16
N ASN A 18 15.31 5.27 -1.08
CA ASN A 18 15.06 6.34 -2.06
C ASN A 18 16.25 7.33 -2.08
N PRO A 19 16.98 7.44 -3.20
CA PRO A 19 18.17 8.28 -3.27
C PRO A 19 17.87 9.78 -3.14
N ASP A 20 16.65 10.20 -3.50
CA ASP A 20 16.23 11.61 -3.49
C ASP A 20 15.57 12.02 -2.17
N ALA A 21 15.34 11.08 -1.26
CA ALA A 21 14.82 11.39 0.07
C ALA A 21 15.80 12.29 0.83
N ARG A 22 15.29 13.33 1.50
CA ARG A 22 16.12 14.28 2.28
C ARG A 22 16.98 13.59 3.32
N THR A 23 16.48 12.52 3.93
CA THR A 23 17.21 11.68 4.90
C THR A 23 18.39 10.98 4.25
N SER A 24 18.23 10.49 3.03
CA SER A 24 19.27 9.81 2.25
C SER A 24 20.37 10.79 1.82
N VAL A 25 19.98 11.99 1.34
CA VAL A 25 20.94 13.06 1.03
C VAL A 25 21.71 13.47 2.28
N TYR A 26 20.99 13.75 3.38
CA TYR A 26 21.63 14.16 4.63
C TYR A 26 22.63 13.12 5.17
N SER A 27 22.30 11.83 5.08
CA SER A 27 23.19 10.77 5.58
C SER A 27 24.48 10.67 4.79
N ARG A 28 24.44 10.89 3.47
CA ARG A 28 25.64 10.88 2.60
C ARG A 28 26.53 12.10 2.81
N GLU A 29 25.94 13.24 3.15
CA GLU A 29 26.68 14.50 3.34
C GLU A 29 27.19 14.71 4.78
N THR A 30 26.69 13.92 5.74
CA THR A 30 27.05 14.09 7.15
C THR A 30 28.07 13.05 7.59
N PRO A 31 29.26 13.46 8.07
CA PRO A 31 30.27 12.55 8.57
C PRO A 31 29.75 11.69 9.73
N ALA A 32 30.04 10.40 9.69
CA ALA A 32 29.80 9.43 10.75
C ALA A 32 30.98 8.47 10.84
N LYS A 33 31.04 7.67 11.91
CA LYS A 33 32.12 6.69 12.10
C LYS A 33 32.04 5.55 11.07
N TYR A 34 30.80 5.15 10.72
CA TYR A 34 30.56 4.08 9.75
C TYR A 34 29.79 4.62 8.55
N GLU A 35 29.97 3.98 7.41
CA GLU A 35 29.24 4.29 6.19
C GLU A 35 27.72 4.18 6.40
N PRO A 36 26.93 5.08 5.81
CA PRO A 36 25.49 5.00 5.85
C PRO A 36 24.97 3.71 5.23
N SER A 37 23.85 3.20 5.75
CA SER A 37 23.18 2.03 5.16
C SER A 37 21.75 2.39 4.75
N ALA A 38 21.37 1.98 3.55
CA ALA A 38 20.01 2.12 3.06
C ALA A 38 19.15 0.92 3.49
N VAL A 39 17.90 1.18 3.85
CA VAL A 39 16.90 0.15 4.11
C VAL A 39 15.66 0.43 3.28
N GLN A 40 15.05 -0.63 2.72
CA GLN A 40 13.84 -0.49 1.93
C GLN A 40 12.67 -0.05 2.83
N HIS A 41 11.86 0.87 2.34
CA HIS A 41 10.78 1.54 3.06
C HIS A 41 9.81 0.56 3.77
N HIS A 42 9.23 -0.36 3.01
CA HIS A 42 8.24 -1.31 3.53
C HIS A 42 8.88 -2.37 4.45
N PHE A 43 10.13 -2.72 4.18
CA PHE A 43 10.91 -3.54 5.11
C PHE A 43 11.11 -2.83 6.45
N ALA A 44 11.41 -1.52 6.44
CA ALA A 44 11.51 -0.73 7.66
C ALA A 44 10.18 -0.67 8.44
N HIS A 45 9.03 -0.61 7.74
CA HIS A 45 7.72 -0.75 8.37
C HIS A 45 7.59 -2.08 9.14
N ILE A 46 7.95 -3.21 8.53
CA ILE A 46 7.86 -4.52 9.18
C ILE A 46 8.88 -4.63 10.32
N LEU A 47 10.09 -4.14 10.13
CA LEU A 47 11.11 -4.10 11.18
C LEU A 47 10.68 -3.30 12.41
N SER A 48 9.88 -2.24 12.24
CA SER A 48 9.33 -1.47 13.37
C SER A 48 8.37 -2.31 14.22
N VAL A 49 7.57 -3.16 13.57
CA VAL A 49 6.69 -4.12 14.26
C VAL A 49 7.52 -5.17 14.97
N MET A 50 8.50 -5.76 14.30
CA MET A 50 9.38 -6.79 14.87
C MET A 50 10.10 -6.26 16.11
N ALA A 51 10.68 -5.07 16.04
CA ALA A 51 11.36 -4.41 17.17
C ALA A 51 10.42 -4.22 18.37
N GLY A 52 9.23 -3.64 18.15
CA GLY A 52 8.25 -3.37 19.19
C GLY A 52 7.70 -4.63 19.86
N ASN A 53 7.66 -5.75 19.14
CA ASN A 53 7.18 -7.04 19.62
C ASN A 53 8.31 -8.01 20.01
N LYS A 54 9.57 -7.59 19.90
CA LYS A 54 10.77 -8.40 20.24
C LYS A 54 10.81 -9.74 19.45
N LEU A 55 10.48 -9.66 18.15
CA LEU A 55 10.47 -10.84 17.29
C LEU A 55 11.89 -11.10 16.75
N ASP A 56 12.41 -12.28 17.05
CA ASP A 56 13.70 -12.78 16.56
C ASP A 56 13.48 -14.06 15.73
N LYS A 57 12.66 -13.95 14.69
CA LYS A 57 12.30 -15.04 13.79
C LYS A 57 11.77 -14.51 12.48
N LYS A 58 11.64 -15.38 11.47
CA LYS A 58 10.98 -15.01 10.23
C LYS A 58 9.48 -14.76 10.44
N VAL A 59 8.98 -13.72 9.80
CA VAL A 59 7.57 -13.32 9.82
C VAL A 59 7.07 -13.06 8.39
N LEU A 60 5.76 -13.11 8.19
CA LEU A 60 5.15 -12.52 7.00
C LEU A 60 4.67 -11.11 7.33
N GLY A 61 5.25 -10.12 6.68
CA GLY A 61 4.83 -8.73 6.77
C GLY A 61 3.86 -8.36 5.65
N LEU A 62 2.72 -7.77 6.01
CA LEU A 62 1.86 -7.03 5.10
C LEU A 62 2.19 -5.55 5.29
N ALA A 63 2.85 -4.96 4.29
CA ALA A 63 3.22 -3.55 4.29
C ALA A 63 2.35 -2.81 3.28
N PHE A 64 1.22 -2.27 3.77
CA PHE A 64 0.21 -1.61 2.94
C PHE A 64 0.26 -0.10 3.14
N ASP A 65 0.69 0.60 2.09
CA ASP A 65 1.03 2.02 2.20
C ASP A 65 0.72 2.80 0.91
N GLY A 66 0.92 4.12 1.00
CA GLY A 66 0.73 5.05 -0.09
C GLY A 66 1.89 5.11 -1.07
N THR A 67 3.12 5.09 -0.58
CA THR A 67 4.29 5.30 -1.43
C THR A 67 5.57 4.84 -0.73
N GLY A 68 6.32 3.95 -1.36
CA GLY A 68 7.67 3.60 -0.95
C GLY A 68 8.53 3.24 -2.16
N PHE A 69 9.82 3.56 -2.11
CA PHE A 69 10.75 3.27 -3.20
C PHE A 69 11.09 1.78 -3.24
N GLY A 70 10.79 1.13 -4.36
CA GLY A 70 11.15 -0.26 -4.62
C GLY A 70 12.58 -0.41 -5.16
N PRO A 71 13.28 -1.49 -4.82
CA PRO A 71 14.63 -1.76 -5.36
C PRO A 71 14.63 -1.98 -6.88
N ASP A 72 13.47 -2.22 -7.48
CA ASP A 72 13.23 -2.35 -8.92
C ASP A 72 12.96 -1.00 -9.61
N GLY A 73 13.04 0.11 -8.88
CA GLY A 73 12.78 1.46 -9.39
C GLY A 73 11.29 1.79 -9.54
N THR A 74 10.39 0.93 -9.05
CA THR A 74 8.95 1.17 -9.05
C THR A 74 8.48 1.71 -7.70
N VAL A 75 7.26 2.24 -7.64
CA VAL A 75 6.63 2.66 -6.38
C VAL A 75 5.88 1.48 -5.79
N TRP A 76 6.30 1.06 -4.60
CA TRP A 76 5.65 0.00 -3.84
C TRP A 76 4.60 0.56 -2.86
N GLY A 77 3.79 -0.35 -2.27
CA GLY A 77 2.83 0.00 -1.22
C GLY A 77 1.67 -1.00 -1.06
N GLY A 78 1.76 -2.15 -1.68
CA GLY A 78 0.80 -3.25 -1.48
C GLY A 78 1.51 -4.59 -1.35
N GLU A 79 2.44 -4.70 -0.38
CA GLU A 79 3.50 -5.72 -0.38
C GLU A 79 3.28 -6.79 0.68
N PHE A 80 3.61 -8.02 0.31
CA PHE A 80 3.73 -9.17 1.21
C PHE A 80 5.20 -9.57 1.26
N LEU A 81 5.82 -9.37 2.41
CA LEU A 81 7.26 -9.53 2.60
C LEU A 81 7.55 -10.65 3.60
N ILE A 82 8.31 -11.66 3.21
CA ILE A 82 8.90 -12.59 4.17
C ILE A 82 10.15 -11.94 4.72
N CYS A 83 10.17 -11.63 6.02
CA CYS A 83 11.23 -10.86 6.65
C CYS A 83 11.86 -11.61 7.83
N ASP A 84 13.16 -11.37 8.03
CA ASP A 84 13.84 -11.46 9.32
C ASP A 84 14.49 -10.10 9.65
N ALA A 85 15.31 -10.00 10.70
CA ALA A 85 15.95 -8.74 11.08
C ALA A 85 16.99 -8.23 10.07
N HIS A 86 17.44 -9.05 9.14
CA HIS A 86 18.55 -8.76 8.23
C HIS A 86 18.13 -8.56 6.78
N LYS A 87 17.07 -9.25 6.35
CA LYS A 87 16.67 -9.29 4.94
C LYS A 87 15.17 -9.50 4.77
N PHE A 88 14.72 -9.24 3.55
CA PHE A 88 13.36 -9.52 3.14
C PHE A 88 13.32 -10.16 1.75
N GLU A 89 12.22 -10.85 1.48
CA GLU A 89 11.83 -11.37 0.18
C GLU A 89 10.45 -10.83 -0.17
N ARG A 90 10.25 -10.35 -1.39
CA ARG A 90 8.96 -9.93 -1.91
C ARG A 90 8.15 -11.14 -2.34
N ALA A 91 7.37 -11.72 -1.42
CA ALA A 91 6.61 -12.94 -1.65
C ALA A 91 5.27 -12.71 -2.36
N GLY A 92 4.76 -11.49 -2.33
CA GLY A 92 3.56 -11.11 -3.06
C GLY A 92 3.34 -9.60 -3.12
N TYR A 93 2.43 -9.17 -4.02
CA TYR A 93 2.08 -7.76 -4.19
C TYR A 93 0.77 -7.58 -4.96
N PHE A 94 0.13 -6.42 -4.80
CA PHE A 94 -0.94 -5.99 -5.70
C PHE A 94 -0.37 -5.67 -7.08
N LYS A 95 -0.98 -6.21 -8.13
CA LYS A 95 -0.51 -6.01 -9.52
C LYS A 95 -0.27 -4.55 -9.82
N PRO A 96 0.93 -4.16 -10.26
CA PRO A 96 1.23 -2.78 -10.56
C PRO A 96 0.42 -2.26 -11.75
N PHE A 97 0.10 -0.97 -11.69
CA PHE A 97 -0.42 -0.21 -12.82
C PHE A 97 0.48 0.98 -13.12
N THR A 98 0.35 1.52 -14.33
CA THR A 98 1.13 2.66 -14.81
C THR A 98 0.38 3.96 -14.49
N ALA A 99 0.99 4.86 -13.72
CA ALA A 99 0.48 6.19 -13.40
C ALA A 99 1.29 7.26 -14.16
N HIS A 100 0.60 8.23 -14.76
CA HIS A 100 1.20 9.43 -15.33
C HIS A 100 1.33 10.52 -14.28
N ASN A 101 2.45 11.25 -14.27
CA ASN A 101 2.71 12.37 -13.33
C ASN A 101 2.31 12.01 -11.90
N TYR A 102 2.98 11.03 -11.32
CA TYR A 102 2.58 10.39 -10.06
C TYR A 102 2.23 11.40 -8.96
N ASP A 103 3.14 12.34 -8.64
CA ASP A 103 2.95 13.32 -7.57
C ASP A 103 1.76 14.26 -7.83
N GLY A 104 1.50 14.60 -9.09
CA GLY A 104 0.35 15.41 -9.49
C GLY A 104 -0.96 14.63 -9.48
N SER A 105 -0.91 13.36 -9.87
CA SER A 105 -2.07 12.46 -9.93
C SER A 105 -2.55 12.05 -8.53
N VAL A 106 -1.64 11.86 -7.58
CA VAL A 106 -1.98 11.62 -6.16
C VAL A 106 -2.80 12.77 -5.57
N LYS A 107 -2.51 14.02 -6.00
CA LYS A 107 -3.27 15.20 -5.58
C LYS A 107 -4.62 15.37 -6.29
N THR A 108 -4.85 14.65 -7.38
CA THR A 108 -6.10 14.71 -8.17
C THR A 108 -6.48 13.29 -8.57
N VAL A 109 -7.19 12.60 -7.69
CA VAL A 109 -7.42 11.15 -7.78
C VAL A 109 -8.12 10.70 -9.07
N SER A 110 -8.90 11.57 -9.72
CA SER A 110 -9.49 11.30 -11.02
C SER A 110 -8.44 11.06 -12.12
N LYS A 111 -7.27 11.72 -12.05
CA LYS A 111 -6.16 11.51 -13.00
C LYS A 111 -5.48 10.17 -12.76
N LEU A 112 -5.37 9.79 -11.50
CA LEU A 112 -4.84 8.49 -11.12
C LEU A 112 -5.76 7.37 -11.59
N ALA A 113 -7.08 7.53 -11.37
CA ALA A 113 -8.10 6.60 -11.87
C ALA A 113 -8.08 6.49 -13.39
N LEU A 114 -7.96 7.61 -14.11
CA LEU A 114 -7.83 7.61 -15.58
C LEU A 114 -6.60 6.79 -16.04
N SER A 115 -5.47 6.95 -15.35
CA SER A 115 -4.24 6.22 -15.68
C SER A 115 -4.42 4.71 -15.46
N ALA A 116 -4.99 4.31 -14.32
CA ALA A 116 -5.22 2.90 -13.99
C ALA A 116 -6.24 2.24 -14.95
N ILE A 117 -7.34 2.93 -15.25
CA ILE A 117 -8.36 2.41 -16.18
C ILE A 117 -7.76 2.23 -17.58
N TYR A 118 -6.97 3.21 -18.03
CA TYR A 118 -6.29 3.11 -19.31
C TYR A 118 -5.35 1.90 -19.39
N ASP A 119 -4.50 1.74 -18.37
CA ASP A 119 -3.48 0.70 -18.35
C ASP A 119 -4.08 -0.71 -18.20
N MET A 120 -5.10 -0.88 -17.35
CA MET A 120 -5.65 -2.19 -17.01
C MET A 120 -6.86 -2.59 -17.85
N CYS A 121 -7.74 -1.65 -18.19
CA CYS A 121 -9.01 -1.92 -18.87
C CYS A 121 -9.06 -1.37 -20.30
N GLY A 122 -8.17 -0.43 -20.63
CA GLY A 122 -8.05 0.15 -21.96
C GLY A 122 -8.83 1.45 -22.16
N LYS A 123 -8.53 2.11 -23.28
CA LYS A 123 -9.00 3.47 -23.59
C LYS A 123 -10.54 3.63 -23.62
N LYS A 124 -11.26 2.58 -23.98
CA LYS A 124 -12.73 2.63 -24.09
C LYS A 124 -13.39 2.86 -22.72
N GLU A 125 -12.83 2.30 -21.68
CA GLU A 125 -13.38 2.37 -20.31
C GLU A 125 -13.10 3.72 -19.62
N CYS A 126 -12.20 4.53 -20.19
CA CYS A 126 -11.86 5.85 -19.64
C CYS A 126 -13.00 6.89 -19.72
N ARG A 127 -14.05 6.62 -20.51
CA ARG A 127 -15.10 7.61 -20.83
C ARG A 127 -15.76 8.25 -19.61
N LYS A 128 -15.95 7.49 -18.53
CA LYS A 128 -16.64 7.97 -17.36
C LYS A 128 -15.78 8.95 -16.55
N ILE A 129 -14.55 8.56 -16.28
CA ILE A 129 -13.63 9.38 -15.50
C ILE A 129 -13.12 10.60 -16.26
N ILE A 130 -13.20 10.60 -17.61
CA ILE A 130 -12.88 11.76 -18.45
C ILE A 130 -13.73 12.97 -18.07
N LYS A 131 -15.01 12.80 -17.74
CA LYS A 131 -15.89 13.89 -17.31
C LYS A 131 -15.36 14.59 -16.06
N ASN A 132 -14.84 13.82 -15.10
CA ASN A 132 -14.32 14.36 -13.84
C ASN A 132 -12.91 14.95 -13.98
N THR A 133 -12.14 14.50 -14.97
CA THR A 133 -10.77 14.99 -15.24
C THR A 133 -10.78 16.18 -16.22
N GLY A 134 -11.79 16.26 -17.10
CA GLY A 134 -11.87 17.21 -18.21
C GLY A 134 -11.24 16.68 -19.51
N GLU A 135 -11.89 16.94 -20.64
CA GLU A 135 -11.51 16.36 -21.95
C GLU A 135 -10.09 16.71 -22.38
N LYS A 136 -9.70 17.99 -22.27
CA LYS A 136 -8.36 18.44 -22.70
C LYS A 136 -7.25 17.79 -21.87
N GLU A 137 -7.42 17.77 -20.57
CA GLU A 137 -6.43 17.20 -19.66
C GLU A 137 -6.35 15.68 -19.81
N SER A 138 -7.47 14.99 -19.95
CA SER A 138 -7.54 13.57 -20.22
C SER A 138 -6.82 13.19 -21.52
N ALA A 139 -7.00 13.99 -22.57
CA ALA A 139 -6.32 13.76 -23.86
C ALA A 139 -4.78 13.87 -23.73
N ILE A 140 -4.28 14.79 -22.90
CA ILE A 140 -2.84 14.94 -22.63
C ILE A 140 -2.33 13.71 -21.85
N ILE A 141 -3.03 13.31 -20.79
CA ILE A 141 -2.66 12.16 -19.95
C ILE A 141 -2.61 10.88 -20.79
N LEU A 142 -3.65 10.62 -21.60
CA LEU A 142 -3.72 9.43 -22.43
C LEU A 142 -2.57 9.39 -23.45
N LYS A 143 -2.23 10.50 -24.11
CA LYS A 143 -1.07 10.58 -25.01
C LYS A 143 0.24 10.34 -24.29
N ALA A 144 0.41 10.85 -23.08
CA ALA A 144 1.61 10.65 -22.28
C ALA A 144 1.76 9.18 -21.86
N LEU A 145 0.66 8.52 -21.46
CA LEU A 145 0.63 7.09 -21.16
C LEU A 145 0.98 6.24 -22.42
N GLU A 146 0.40 6.55 -23.56
CA GLU A 146 0.72 5.89 -24.86
C GLU A 146 2.21 6.02 -25.20
N ALA A 147 2.80 7.18 -24.93
CA ALA A 147 4.21 7.45 -25.23
C ALA A 147 5.18 7.03 -24.11
N GLY A 148 4.69 6.57 -22.94
CA GLY A 148 5.51 6.25 -21.77
C GLY A 148 6.22 7.46 -21.16
N VAL A 149 5.69 8.68 -21.35
CA VAL A 149 6.33 9.92 -20.87
C VAL A 149 5.84 10.27 -19.48
N ASN A 150 6.78 10.55 -18.56
CA ASN A 150 6.49 10.90 -17.17
C ASN A 150 5.56 9.88 -16.50
N THR A 151 5.86 8.60 -16.69
CA THR A 151 5.09 7.48 -16.14
C THR A 151 5.91 6.70 -15.11
N VAL A 152 5.23 6.16 -14.12
CA VAL A 152 5.81 5.24 -13.13
C VAL A 152 4.87 4.08 -12.88
N LYS A 153 5.41 2.89 -12.64
CA LYS A 153 4.63 1.74 -12.18
C LYS A 153 4.50 1.74 -10.67
N THR A 154 3.30 1.42 -10.18
CA THR A 154 3.05 1.35 -8.74
C THR A 154 2.16 0.17 -8.37
N SER A 155 2.53 -0.54 -7.29
CA SER A 155 1.76 -1.58 -6.60
C SER A 155 1.06 -1.06 -5.35
N SER A 156 1.06 0.26 -5.12
CA SER A 156 0.54 0.87 -3.91
C SER A 156 -0.94 0.63 -3.69
N LEU A 157 -1.27 -0.01 -2.57
CA LEU A 157 -2.67 -0.19 -2.15
C LEU A 157 -3.32 1.16 -1.78
N GLY A 158 -2.56 2.09 -1.20
CA GLY A 158 -3.05 3.45 -0.94
C GLY A 158 -3.50 4.16 -2.22
N ARG A 159 -2.82 3.94 -3.34
CA ARG A 159 -3.23 4.47 -4.66
C ARG A 159 -4.47 3.76 -5.20
N ILE A 160 -4.62 2.45 -4.92
CA ILE A 160 -5.85 1.71 -5.27
C ILE A 160 -7.05 2.27 -4.48
N PHE A 161 -6.86 2.64 -3.20
CA PHE A 161 -7.88 3.35 -2.40
C PHE A 161 -8.27 4.70 -3.03
N ASP A 162 -7.31 5.48 -3.50
CA ASP A 162 -7.58 6.77 -4.17
C ASP A 162 -8.39 6.58 -5.46
N ILE A 163 -8.07 5.54 -6.24
CA ILE A 163 -8.83 5.18 -7.45
C ILE A 163 -10.25 4.78 -7.07
N ALA A 164 -10.40 3.94 -6.04
CA ALA A 164 -11.70 3.49 -5.55
C ALA A 164 -12.57 4.68 -5.06
N ALA A 165 -11.97 5.63 -4.36
CA ALA A 165 -12.64 6.85 -3.92
C ALA A 165 -13.12 7.70 -5.11
N ALA A 166 -12.29 7.85 -6.16
CA ALA A 166 -12.68 8.56 -7.37
C ALA A 166 -13.86 7.89 -8.07
N MET A 167 -13.89 6.55 -8.14
CA MET A 167 -15.01 5.78 -8.71
C MET A 167 -16.27 5.90 -7.84
N ALA A 168 -16.13 5.96 -6.51
CA ALA A 168 -17.23 6.14 -5.56
C ALA A 168 -17.74 7.60 -5.46
N GLY A 169 -17.19 8.53 -6.25
CA GLY A 169 -17.68 9.91 -6.35
C GLY A 169 -16.89 10.94 -5.54
N PHE A 170 -15.66 10.64 -5.10
CA PHE A 170 -14.77 11.66 -4.58
C PHE A 170 -14.34 12.61 -5.70
N GLU A 171 -14.59 13.90 -5.52
CA GLU A 171 -14.32 14.92 -6.52
C GLU A 171 -13.28 15.95 -6.05
N GLY A 172 -12.53 16.51 -7.00
CA GLY A 172 -11.60 17.59 -6.76
C GLY A 172 -10.18 17.13 -6.42
N LYS A 173 -9.47 18.00 -5.68
CA LYS A 173 -8.11 17.76 -5.22
C LYS A 173 -8.12 17.39 -3.75
N VAL A 174 -7.27 16.46 -3.37
CA VAL A 174 -7.04 16.15 -1.97
C VAL A 174 -6.37 17.34 -1.27
N SER A 175 -6.84 17.69 -0.09
CA SER A 175 -6.33 18.79 0.72
C SER A 175 -5.29 18.35 1.74
N PHE A 176 -5.30 17.05 2.10
CA PHE A 176 -4.32 16.41 2.96
C PHE A 176 -4.11 14.95 2.55
N GLU A 177 -3.03 14.35 3.03
CA GLU A 177 -2.66 12.97 2.73
C GLU A 177 -3.69 11.98 3.26
N GLY A 178 -4.15 11.06 2.38
CA GLY A 178 -5.13 10.02 2.72
C GLY A 178 -6.59 10.49 2.69
N GLU A 179 -6.90 11.75 2.33
CA GLU A 179 -8.27 12.28 2.32
C GLU A 179 -9.23 11.42 1.50
N ALA A 180 -8.83 10.98 0.32
CA ALA A 180 -9.66 10.16 -0.55
C ALA A 180 -9.91 8.75 0.06
N ALA A 181 -8.90 8.16 0.68
CA ALA A 181 -9.05 6.89 1.39
C ALA A 181 -9.96 7.02 2.62
N ILE A 182 -9.85 8.14 3.36
CA ILE A 182 -10.75 8.46 4.48
C ILE A 182 -12.19 8.67 3.97
N PHE A 183 -12.38 9.36 2.86
CA PHE A 183 -13.71 9.49 2.24
C PHE A 183 -14.34 8.12 1.99
N LEU A 184 -13.58 7.18 1.45
CA LEU A 184 -14.08 5.84 1.18
C LEU A 184 -14.43 5.09 2.47
N GLU A 185 -13.58 5.17 3.51
CA GLU A 185 -13.85 4.58 4.83
C GLU A 185 -15.07 5.20 5.50
N MET A 186 -15.24 6.52 5.45
CA MET A 186 -16.39 7.22 6.03
C MET A 186 -17.71 6.87 5.32
N ASN A 187 -17.67 6.46 4.07
CA ASN A 187 -18.84 5.97 3.34
C ASN A 187 -19.12 4.47 3.61
N PHE A 188 -18.26 3.77 4.35
CA PHE A 188 -18.52 2.39 4.72
C PHE A 188 -19.78 2.31 5.61
N PRO A 189 -20.77 1.46 5.25
CA PRO A 189 -22.02 1.36 6.03
C PRO A 189 -21.75 0.67 7.38
N ILE A 190 -21.65 1.47 8.43
CA ILE A 190 -21.25 1.00 9.76
C ILE A 190 -22.24 -0.02 10.36
N ASP A 191 -23.48 0.03 9.96
CA ASP A 191 -24.52 -0.95 10.32
C ASP A 191 -24.28 -2.32 9.69
N ARG A 192 -23.48 -2.40 8.65
CA ARG A 192 -23.00 -3.65 8.02
C ARG A 192 -21.59 -4.05 8.50
N PHE A 193 -21.02 -3.33 9.46
CA PHE A 193 -19.73 -3.71 10.01
C PHE A 193 -19.88 -4.99 10.83
N GLU A 194 -19.20 -6.03 10.37
CA GLU A 194 -19.08 -7.32 11.05
C GLU A 194 -17.65 -7.83 10.87
N PHE A 195 -17.21 -8.71 11.75
CA PHE A 195 -15.97 -9.43 11.52
C PHE A 195 -16.19 -10.55 10.51
N TRP A 196 -15.63 -10.38 9.33
CA TRP A 196 -15.67 -11.41 8.30
C TRP A 196 -14.85 -12.61 8.75
N ARG A 197 -15.50 -13.77 8.82
CA ARG A 197 -14.89 -15.00 9.35
C ARG A 197 -14.67 -16.06 8.29
N ASP A 198 -15.25 -15.89 7.13
CA ASP A 198 -15.13 -16.80 6.01
C ASP A 198 -14.53 -16.11 4.78
N GLU A 199 -14.06 -16.93 3.87
CA GLU A 199 -13.42 -16.50 2.63
C GLU A 199 -14.44 -16.30 1.49
N LYS A 200 -15.74 -16.15 1.80
CA LYS A 200 -16.77 -15.96 0.79
C LYS A 200 -16.65 -14.59 0.13
N THR A 201 -16.70 -14.61 -1.19
CA THR A 201 -16.59 -13.42 -2.03
C THR A 201 -17.95 -12.90 -2.50
N ASP A 202 -19.03 -13.39 -1.91
CA ASP A 202 -20.36 -12.85 -2.16
C ASP A 202 -20.41 -11.40 -1.70
N ASP A 203 -21.04 -10.54 -2.45
CA ASP A 203 -21.17 -9.11 -2.19
C ASP A 203 -19.85 -8.34 -2.02
N CYS A 204 -18.81 -8.71 -2.75
CA CYS A 204 -17.59 -7.93 -2.80
C CYS A 204 -17.01 -7.83 -4.22
N TYR A 205 -16.16 -6.84 -4.46
CA TYR A 205 -15.39 -6.78 -5.69
C TYR A 205 -14.32 -7.86 -5.74
N ASN A 206 -14.12 -8.45 -6.92
CA ASN A 206 -13.25 -9.60 -7.10
C ASN A 206 -11.81 -9.19 -7.42
N ILE A 207 -10.86 -9.80 -6.73
CA ILE A 207 -9.42 -9.68 -7.01
C ILE A 207 -8.90 -11.09 -7.29
N ASP A 208 -8.36 -11.32 -8.47
CA ASP A 208 -7.82 -12.61 -8.85
C ASP A 208 -6.44 -12.82 -8.21
N ILE A 209 -6.23 -13.99 -7.61
CA ILE A 209 -4.95 -14.35 -6.99
C ILE A 209 -4.25 -15.33 -7.91
N THR A 210 -3.13 -14.91 -8.46
CA THR A 210 -2.28 -15.71 -9.34
C THR A 210 -0.90 -15.91 -8.71
N GLU A 211 -0.10 -16.83 -9.26
CA GLU A 211 1.27 -17.05 -8.82
C GLU A 211 2.18 -17.13 -10.05
N TYR A 212 3.28 -16.41 -10.00
CA TYR A 212 4.29 -16.44 -11.03
C TYR A 212 5.69 -16.51 -10.39
N ASN A 213 6.46 -17.56 -10.75
CA ASN A 213 7.80 -17.81 -10.20
C ASN A 213 7.86 -17.78 -8.64
N GLY A 214 6.85 -18.34 -7.98
CA GLY A 214 6.75 -18.36 -6.51
C GLY A 214 6.25 -17.07 -5.87
N THR A 215 5.99 -16.01 -6.65
CA THR A 215 5.46 -14.74 -6.15
C THR A 215 3.95 -14.67 -6.36
N VAL A 216 3.21 -14.33 -5.31
CA VAL A 216 1.75 -14.20 -5.34
C VAL A 216 1.36 -12.80 -5.85
N ILE A 217 0.51 -12.74 -6.85
CA ILE A 217 0.07 -11.49 -7.48
C ILE A 217 -1.45 -11.35 -7.31
N LEU A 218 -1.88 -10.25 -6.70
CA LEU A 218 -3.28 -9.87 -6.57
C LEU A 218 -3.67 -8.99 -7.77
N ASP A 219 -4.29 -9.60 -8.79
CA ASP A 219 -4.75 -8.88 -9.99
C ASP A 219 -6.13 -8.26 -9.74
N TRP A 220 -6.16 -6.98 -9.49
CA TRP A 220 -7.35 -6.20 -9.18
C TRP A 220 -8.07 -5.62 -10.41
N LYS A 221 -7.71 -6.08 -11.61
CA LYS A 221 -8.35 -5.62 -12.87
C LYS A 221 -9.86 -5.84 -12.83
N LYS A 222 -10.30 -7.04 -12.40
CA LYS A 222 -11.73 -7.38 -12.32
C LYS A 222 -12.47 -6.51 -11.32
N MET A 223 -11.86 -6.23 -10.15
CA MET A 223 -12.38 -5.27 -9.19
C MET A 223 -12.60 -3.91 -9.84
N LEU A 224 -11.62 -3.39 -10.60
CA LEU A 224 -11.73 -2.10 -11.29
C LEU A 224 -12.86 -2.10 -12.34
N GLU A 225 -12.99 -3.17 -13.13
CA GLU A 225 -14.09 -3.33 -14.10
C GLU A 225 -15.48 -3.34 -13.42
N GLU A 226 -15.61 -4.07 -12.30
CA GLU A 226 -16.84 -4.09 -11.49
C GLU A 226 -17.15 -2.71 -10.90
N MET A 227 -16.15 -1.97 -10.42
CA MET A 227 -16.32 -0.61 -9.91
C MET A 227 -16.73 0.38 -11.02
N ILE A 228 -16.18 0.24 -12.24
CA ILE A 228 -16.58 1.05 -13.40
C ILE A 228 -18.08 0.80 -13.70
N ASN A 229 -18.52 -0.43 -13.71
CA ASN A 229 -19.93 -0.79 -13.95
C ASN A 229 -20.85 -0.23 -12.86
N ASP A 230 -20.53 -0.45 -11.59
CA ASP A 230 -21.31 0.07 -10.45
C ASP A 230 -21.42 1.60 -10.50
N ALA A 231 -20.31 2.26 -10.83
CA ALA A 231 -20.30 3.68 -10.98
C ALA A 231 -21.14 4.14 -12.21
N ASP A 232 -21.24 3.38 -13.32
CA ASP A 232 -22.11 3.66 -14.48
C ASP A 232 -23.59 3.44 -14.17
N GLU A 233 -23.88 2.47 -13.33
CA GLU A 233 -25.25 2.18 -12.85
C GLU A 233 -25.69 3.14 -11.74
N GLY A 234 -24.82 4.01 -11.24
CA GLY A 234 -25.14 4.96 -10.18
C GLY A 234 -25.23 4.33 -8.80
N VAL A 235 -24.53 3.23 -8.56
CA VAL A 235 -24.45 2.59 -7.27
C VAL A 235 -23.90 3.56 -6.23
N LYS A 236 -24.49 3.59 -5.04
CA LYS A 236 -24.12 4.55 -3.97
C LYS A 236 -22.70 4.29 -3.45
N ALA A 237 -22.01 5.36 -3.07
CA ALA A 237 -20.67 5.31 -2.49
C ALA A 237 -20.57 4.31 -1.30
N ALA A 238 -21.61 4.21 -0.49
CA ALA A 238 -21.64 3.29 0.64
C ALA A 238 -21.56 1.82 0.21
N GLU A 239 -22.27 1.43 -0.83
CA GLU A 239 -22.23 0.06 -1.36
C GLU A 239 -20.90 -0.24 -2.03
N MET A 240 -20.38 0.72 -2.82
CA MET A 240 -19.06 0.60 -3.45
C MET A 240 -17.95 0.49 -2.41
N SER A 241 -18.03 1.28 -1.34
CA SER A 241 -17.09 1.22 -0.22
C SER A 241 -17.11 -0.15 0.47
N TYR A 242 -18.30 -0.68 0.76
CA TYR A 242 -18.45 -2.01 1.37
C TYR A 242 -17.80 -3.10 0.50
N LYS A 243 -18.20 -3.17 -0.78
CA LYS A 243 -17.67 -4.16 -1.73
C LYS A 243 -16.15 -4.07 -1.86
N PHE A 244 -15.61 -2.84 -1.91
CA PHE A 244 -14.18 -2.58 -2.02
C PHE A 244 -13.40 -3.08 -0.79
N HIS A 245 -13.80 -2.65 0.40
CA HIS A 245 -13.12 -3.05 1.63
C HIS A 245 -13.15 -4.57 1.82
N LYS A 246 -14.32 -5.19 1.60
CA LYS A 246 -14.48 -6.64 1.71
C LYS A 246 -13.60 -7.39 0.70
N GLY A 247 -13.56 -6.94 -0.56
CA GLY A 247 -12.71 -7.52 -1.59
C GLY A 247 -11.23 -7.44 -1.26
N VAL A 248 -10.74 -6.28 -0.80
CA VAL A 248 -9.35 -6.08 -0.39
C VAL A 248 -8.99 -6.97 0.80
N VAL A 249 -9.84 -7.03 1.84
CA VAL A 249 -9.58 -7.86 3.03
C VAL A 249 -9.50 -9.34 2.68
N ILE A 250 -10.53 -9.87 2.01
CA ILE A 250 -10.60 -11.30 1.69
C ILE A 250 -9.42 -11.71 0.80
N SER A 251 -9.10 -10.93 -0.21
CA SER A 251 -8.03 -11.26 -1.14
C SER A 251 -6.65 -11.15 -0.47
N SER A 252 -6.44 -10.13 0.37
CA SER A 252 -5.20 -9.99 1.15
C SER A 252 -5.02 -11.13 2.14
N PHE A 253 -6.10 -11.53 2.82
CA PHE A 253 -6.06 -12.68 3.73
C PHE A 253 -5.72 -13.98 2.99
N LYS A 254 -6.40 -14.29 1.87
CA LYS A 254 -6.14 -15.49 1.06
C LYS A 254 -4.69 -15.54 0.56
N ALA A 255 -4.19 -14.43 0.05
CA ALA A 255 -2.82 -14.32 -0.44
C ALA A 255 -1.81 -14.53 0.70
N ALA A 256 -1.99 -13.86 1.84
CA ALA A 256 -1.11 -13.97 2.98
C ALA A 256 -1.12 -15.38 3.58
N LYS A 257 -2.30 -15.99 3.74
CA LYS A 257 -2.47 -17.37 4.22
C LYS A 257 -1.69 -18.34 3.34
N LYS A 258 -1.87 -18.27 2.01
CA LYS A 258 -1.15 -19.09 1.05
C LYS A 258 0.37 -18.92 1.18
N ILE A 259 0.86 -17.67 1.27
CA ILE A 259 2.30 -17.39 1.42
C ILE A 259 2.80 -17.95 2.75
N ALA A 260 2.09 -17.71 3.86
CA ALA A 260 2.49 -18.16 5.19
C ALA A 260 2.55 -19.70 5.29
N GLU A 261 1.51 -20.40 4.82
CA GLU A 261 1.42 -21.85 4.82
C GLU A 261 2.55 -22.49 3.99
N ASN A 262 2.80 -21.98 2.78
CA ASN A 262 3.87 -22.45 1.90
C ASN A 262 5.28 -22.30 2.50
N ASN A 263 5.45 -21.35 3.44
CA ASN A 263 6.73 -21.02 4.06
C ASN A 263 6.81 -21.43 5.55
N GLY A 264 5.79 -22.09 6.09
CA GLY A 264 5.74 -22.52 7.48
C GLY A 264 5.76 -21.36 8.49
N LEU A 265 5.17 -20.21 8.13
CA LEU A 265 5.13 -19.01 8.95
C LEU A 265 3.83 -18.96 9.75
N THR A 266 3.93 -18.57 11.01
CA THR A 266 2.79 -18.44 11.94
C THR A 266 2.52 -17.00 12.37
N ASP A 267 3.52 -16.13 12.20
CA ASP A 267 3.49 -14.77 12.68
C ASP A 267 3.29 -13.77 11.52
N ILE A 268 2.25 -12.96 11.62
CA ILE A 268 1.86 -11.95 10.64
C ILE A 268 2.10 -10.56 11.24
N CYS A 269 2.89 -9.73 10.56
CA CYS A 269 3.13 -8.34 10.93
C CYS A 269 2.36 -7.41 9.99
N LEU A 270 1.58 -6.48 10.55
CA LEU A 270 0.80 -5.49 9.80
C LEU A 270 1.36 -4.09 10.04
N SER A 271 1.74 -3.36 8.97
CA SER A 271 2.22 -1.97 9.04
C SER A 271 2.05 -1.24 7.72
N GLY A 272 2.11 0.09 7.76
CA GLY A 272 1.88 1.00 6.63
C GLY A 272 0.61 1.82 6.80
N GLY A 273 0.53 2.95 6.11
CA GLY A 273 -0.53 3.95 6.28
C GLY A 273 -1.94 3.44 6.00
N VAL A 274 -2.11 2.43 5.14
CA VAL A 274 -3.42 1.84 4.85
C VAL A 274 -4.05 1.19 6.09
N PHE A 275 -3.26 0.73 7.04
CA PHE A 275 -3.76 0.12 8.27
C PHE A 275 -4.32 1.13 9.30
N TYR A 276 -4.31 2.43 9.03
CA TYR A 276 -5.16 3.38 9.75
C TYR A 276 -6.65 3.17 9.44
N ASN A 277 -6.97 2.54 8.30
CA ASN A 277 -8.32 2.13 7.97
C ASN A 277 -8.78 0.99 8.90
N ARG A 278 -9.78 1.30 9.74
CA ARG A 278 -10.26 0.38 10.79
C ARG A 278 -10.93 -0.86 10.21
N VAL A 279 -11.63 -0.72 9.09
CA VAL A 279 -12.31 -1.85 8.43
C VAL A 279 -11.28 -2.87 7.96
N ILE A 280 -10.21 -2.41 7.31
CA ILE A 280 -9.13 -3.28 6.84
C ILE A 280 -8.41 -3.95 8.01
N LEU A 281 -7.93 -3.14 8.97
CA LEU A 281 -7.13 -3.64 10.09
C LEU A 281 -7.90 -4.65 10.93
N SER A 282 -9.11 -4.29 11.39
CA SER A 282 -9.87 -5.12 12.32
C SER A 282 -10.28 -6.46 11.70
N ASN A 283 -10.67 -6.44 10.42
CA ASN A 283 -11.07 -7.67 9.73
C ASN A 283 -9.89 -8.57 9.43
N LEU A 284 -8.73 -8.03 8.98
CA LEU A 284 -7.54 -8.85 8.77
C LEU A 284 -7.05 -9.48 10.08
N ILE A 285 -7.02 -8.74 11.19
CA ILE A 285 -6.67 -9.31 12.51
C ILE A 285 -7.63 -10.46 12.84
N SER A 286 -8.94 -10.22 12.77
CA SER A 286 -9.95 -11.25 13.10
C SER A 286 -9.81 -12.51 12.24
N MET A 287 -9.58 -12.36 10.94
CA MET A 287 -9.45 -13.50 10.02
C MET A 287 -8.15 -14.29 10.27
N PHE A 288 -7.03 -13.60 10.49
CA PHE A 288 -5.76 -14.26 10.78
C PHE A 288 -5.79 -14.99 12.11
N GLU A 289 -6.24 -14.34 13.19
CA GLU A 289 -6.36 -14.97 14.51
C GLU A 289 -7.35 -16.14 14.50
N GLY A 290 -8.49 -15.96 13.82
CA GLY A 290 -9.47 -17.03 13.60
C GLY A 290 -8.95 -18.23 12.82
N SER A 291 -7.86 -18.06 12.07
CA SER A 291 -7.17 -19.10 11.31
C SER A 291 -5.91 -19.63 12.02
N GLY A 292 -5.64 -19.21 13.25
CA GLY A 292 -4.55 -19.70 14.08
C GLY A 292 -3.21 -18.99 13.88
N PHE A 293 -3.17 -17.87 13.15
CA PHE A 293 -1.98 -17.02 13.04
C PHE A 293 -1.85 -16.08 14.25
N ILE A 294 -0.62 -15.70 14.57
CA ILE A 294 -0.32 -14.68 15.60
C ILE A 294 -0.11 -13.34 14.88
N VAL A 295 -0.98 -12.37 15.18
CA VAL A 295 -0.91 -11.06 14.54
C VAL A 295 -0.15 -10.06 15.40
N HIS A 296 0.75 -9.32 14.78
CA HIS A 296 1.55 -8.28 15.39
C HIS A 296 1.33 -6.94 14.68
N THR A 297 1.14 -5.91 15.49
CA THR A 297 1.06 -4.51 15.05
C THR A 297 2.08 -3.67 15.80
N PRO A 298 2.43 -2.45 15.36
CA PRO A 298 3.31 -1.56 16.11
C PRO A 298 2.78 -1.28 17.52
N LYS A 299 3.64 -1.41 18.54
CA LYS A 299 3.26 -1.18 19.96
C LYS A 299 3.61 0.21 20.48
N TYR A 300 4.75 0.73 20.08
CA TYR A 300 5.33 1.96 20.67
C TYR A 300 5.51 3.07 19.64
N VAL A 301 5.24 2.79 18.40
CA VAL A 301 5.39 3.70 17.27
C VAL A 301 4.13 3.67 16.41
N SER A 302 4.01 4.65 15.52
CA SER A 302 2.91 4.76 14.59
C SER A 302 2.87 3.60 13.58
N MET A 303 1.68 3.28 13.08
CA MET A 303 1.45 2.34 11.99
C MET A 303 2.03 2.84 10.65
N GLY A 304 1.98 4.14 10.39
CA GLY A 304 2.49 4.78 9.18
C GLY A 304 3.93 5.27 9.32
N ASP A 305 4.33 6.19 8.43
CA ASP A 305 5.72 6.66 8.21
C ASP A 305 6.45 7.17 9.44
N SER A 306 5.74 7.74 10.42
CA SER A 306 6.38 8.16 11.69
C SER A 306 6.97 6.99 12.50
N GLY A 307 6.60 5.75 12.18
CA GLY A 307 7.18 4.53 12.76
C GLY A 307 8.45 4.02 12.06
N ILE A 308 8.72 4.46 10.85
CA ILE A 308 9.82 3.94 10.00
C ILE A 308 11.19 4.09 10.67
N SER A 309 11.44 5.21 11.35
CA SER A 309 12.71 5.44 12.02
C SER A 309 13.05 4.39 13.08
N ALA A 310 12.06 3.80 13.73
CA ALA A 310 12.28 2.70 14.66
C ALA A 310 12.74 1.42 13.94
N GLY A 311 12.13 1.09 12.80
CA GLY A 311 12.57 -0.02 11.95
C GLY A 311 13.96 0.18 11.37
N GLN A 312 14.27 1.40 10.93
CA GLN A 312 15.62 1.79 10.48
C GLN A 312 16.66 1.63 11.58
N CYS A 313 16.35 2.10 12.79
CA CYS A 313 17.24 1.91 13.93
C CYS A 313 17.42 0.43 14.27
N TYR A 314 16.35 -0.35 14.25
CA TYR A 314 16.42 -1.80 14.50
C TYR A 314 17.31 -2.49 13.47
N PHE A 315 17.15 -2.17 12.17
CA PHE A 315 18.04 -2.67 11.12
C PHE A 315 19.52 -2.34 11.40
N GLY A 316 19.81 -1.09 11.81
CA GLY A 316 21.16 -0.66 12.11
C GLY A 316 21.78 -1.32 13.34
N LEU A 317 20.96 -1.76 14.29
CA LEU A 317 21.43 -2.49 15.48
C LEU A 317 21.72 -3.97 15.18
N MET A 318 21.01 -4.55 14.22
CA MET A 318 21.11 -5.95 13.86
C MET A 318 22.15 -6.21 12.74
N ASN A 319 22.60 -5.15 12.01
CA ASN A 319 23.51 -5.22 10.87
C ASN A 319 24.66 -4.22 11.00
#